data_fe64025cdc674d6d04f46ea42e4c4919
#
_entry.id   fe64025cdc674d6d04f46ea42e4c4919
#
_cell.length_a   1.000
_cell.length_b   1.000
_cell.length_c   1.000
_cell.angle_alpha   90.00
_cell.angle_beta   90.00
_cell.angle_gamma   90.00
#
_symmetry.space_group_name_H-M   'P 1'
#
loop_
_entity.id
_entity.type
_entity.pdbx_description
1 polymer ?
#
loop_
_entity_poly.entity_id
_entity_poly.type
_entity_poly.pdbx_seq_one_letter_code
_entity_poly.pdbx_strand_id
1 'polypeptide(L)'
;MLSPNDGIARAIITSCKGAGQDIPVVDGLDAETESIKSIWAGEQYSTVHKPTKDLVAKTVEIIAAFQKGEEAPAAEESENNGVIDVPIYALDPIVVTEANAEEIFAEDPDRLALLEG
;
A
#
# COMPACT_ATOMS: atom_id res chain seq x y z
N MET A 1 -15.32 0.31 -9.51
CA MET A 1 -14.40 0.61 -10.63
C MET A 1 -13.00 0.30 -10.17
N LEU A 2 -12.31 -0.61 -10.87
CA LEU A 2 -10.96 -1.01 -10.50
C LEU A 2 -9.97 0.03 -11.00
N SER A 3 -9.27 0.66 -10.06
CA SER A 3 -8.24 1.64 -10.36
C SER A 3 -6.84 1.04 -10.10
N PRO A 4 -5.88 1.20 -11.01
CA PRO A 4 -4.55 0.62 -10.85
C PRO A 4 -3.72 1.31 -9.74
N ASN A 5 -4.10 2.51 -9.33
CA ASN A 5 -3.49 3.23 -8.22
C ASN A 5 -4.38 4.37 -7.71
N ASP A 6 -4.01 4.97 -6.59
CA ASP A 6 -4.76 6.04 -5.93
C ASP A 6 -4.81 7.32 -6.75
N GLY A 7 -3.77 7.65 -7.52
CA GLY A 7 -3.77 8.82 -8.38
C GLY A 7 -4.87 8.77 -9.44
N ILE A 8 -5.11 7.58 -10.04
CA ILE A 8 -6.20 7.38 -11.01
C ILE A 8 -7.55 7.31 -10.29
N ALA A 9 -7.64 6.68 -9.11
CA ALA A 9 -8.86 6.70 -8.30
C ALA A 9 -9.32 8.14 -8.03
N ARG A 10 -8.42 9.00 -7.61
CA ARG A 10 -8.68 10.42 -7.38
C ARG A 10 -9.14 11.16 -8.65
N ALA A 11 -8.54 10.85 -9.80
CA ALA A 11 -8.95 11.44 -11.07
C ALA A 11 -10.39 11.04 -11.46
N ILE A 12 -10.76 9.77 -11.23
CA ILE A 12 -12.13 9.27 -11.44
C ILE A 12 -13.12 10.03 -10.54
N ILE A 13 -12.84 10.09 -9.23
CA ILE A 13 -13.68 10.78 -8.23
C ILE A 13 -13.86 12.26 -8.61
N THR A 14 -12.76 12.94 -8.95
CA THR A 14 -12.80 14.35 -9.37
C THR A 14 -13.63 14.56 -10.63
N SER A 15 -13.50 13.66 -11.60
CA SER A 15 -14.26 13.73 -12.85
C SER A 15 -15.76 13.52 -12.63
N CYS A 16 -16.14 12.58 -11.77
CA CYS A 16 -17.55 12.35 -11.42
C CYS A 16 -18.13 13.60 -10.73
N LYS A 17 -17.42 14.15 -9.74
CA LYS A 17 -17.84 15.40 -9.06
C LYS A 17 -18.00 16.56 -10.05
N GLY A 18 -17.02 16.76 -10.94
CA GLY A 18 -17.05 17.83 -11.94
C GLY A 18 -18.19 17.68 -12.95
N ALA A 19 -18.61 16.46 -13.22
CA ALA A 19 -19.73 16.16 -14.11
C ALA A 19 -21.09 16.12 -13.39
N GLY A 20 -21.14 16.32 -12.07
CA GLY A 20 -22.35 16.19 -11.26
C GLY A 20 -22.94 14.77 -11.26
N GLN A 21 -22.06 13.76 -11.38
CA GLN A 21 -22.42 12.34 -11.35
C GLN A 21 -22.09 11.73 -10.00
N ASP A 22 -22.84 10.69 -9.65
CA ASP A 22 -22.54 9.90 -8.46
C ASP A 22 -21.16 9.22 -8.60
N ILE A 23 -20.42 9.19 -7.50
CA ILE A 23 -19.13 8.50 -7.45
C ILE A 23 -19.41 7.00 -7.38
N PRO A 24 -18.92 6.19 -8.35
CA PRO A 24 -19.06 4.74 -8.27
C PRO A 24 -18.17 4.18 -7.15
N VAL A 25 -18.35 2.91 -6.80
CA VAL A 25 -17.38 2.23 -5.93
C VAL A 25 -16.02 2.21 -6.63
N VAL A 26 -15.04 2.93 -6.07
CA VAL A 26 -13.68 3.08 -6.60
C VAL A 26 -12.70 2.51 -5.60
N ASP A 27 -11.83 1.63 -6.06
CA ASP A 27 -10.66 1.17 -5.32
C ASP A 27 -9.40 1.93 -5.74
N GLY A 28 -8.29 1.65 -5.06
CA GLY A 28 -6.98 2.21 -5.38
C GLY A 28 -5.84 1.31 -4.90
N LEU A 29 -4.64 1.81 -5.00
CA LEU A 29 -3.40 1.17 -4.55
C LEU A 29 -2.40 2.27 -4.13
N ASP A 30 -1.58 1.97 -3.15
CA ASP A 30 -0.45 2.73 -2.60
C ASP A 30 -0.72 3.48 -1.28
N ALA A 31 -1.97 3.55 -0.83
CA ALA A 31 -2.36 4.26 0.40
C ALA A 31 -1.79 5.69 0.46
N GLU A 32 -1.98 6.46 -0.63
CA GLU A 32 -1.60 7.86 -0.68
C GLU A 32 -2.41 8.69 0.33
N THR A 33 -1.80 9.75 0.86
CA THR A 33 -2.43 10.65 1.86
C THR A 33 -3.83 11.10 1.44
N GLU A 34 -3.99 11.56 0.20
CA GLU A 34 -5.28 12.06 -0.27
C GLU A 34 -6.32 10.94 -0.47
N SER A 35 -5.87 9.71 -0.72
CA SER A 35 -6.77 8.56 -0.83
C SER A 35 -7.23 8.08 0.54
N ILE A 36 -6.38 8.12 1.56
CA ILE A 36 -6.78 7.84 2.94
C ILE A 36 -7.88 8.82 3.38
N LYS A 37 -7.71 10.13 3.12
CA LYS A 37 -8.74 11.14 3.37
C LYS A 37 -10.03 10.88 2.58
N SER A 38 -9.89 10.48 1.31
CA SER A 38 -11.03 10.19 0.43
C SER A 38 -11.82 8.96 0.90
N ILE A 39 -11.12 7.94 1.43
CA ILE A 39 -11.75 6.76 2.05
C ILE A 39 -12.50 7.19 3.32
N TRP A 40 -11.88 7.99 4.18
CA TRP A 40 -12.51 8.49 5.40
C TRP A 40 -13.73 9.38 5.13
N ALA A 41 -13.70 10.12 4.03
CA ALA A 41 -14.83 10.92 3.55
C ALA A 41 -15.92 10.10 2.84
N GLY A 42 -15.75 8.78 2.68
CA GLY A 42 -16.71 7.90 1.98
C GLY A 42 -16.72 8.05 0.45
N GLU A 43 -15.70 8.70 -0.14
CA GLU A 43 -15.60 8.96 -1.58
C GLU A 43 -14.85 7.87 -2.34
N GLN A 44 -13.84 7.29 -1.72
CA GLN A 44 -13.10 6.12 -2.21
C GLN A 44 -13.42 4.93 -1.32
N TYR A 45 -13.63 3.76 -1.90
CA TYR A 45 -14.01 2.57 -1.14
C TYR A 45 -12.82 1.93 -0.42
N SER A 46 -11.69 1.80 -1.11
CA SER A 46 -10.49 1.14 -0.56
C SER A 46 -9.22 1.58 -1.25
N THR A 47 -8.11 1.32 -0.59
CA THR A 47 -6.77 1.32 -1.18
C THR A 47 -5.99 0.12 -0.66
N VAL A 48 -4.81 -0.14 -1.22
CA VAL A 48 -3.90 -1.19 -0.74
C VAL A 48 -2.66 -0.54 -0.14
N HIS A 49 -2.46 -0.77 1.15
CA HIS A 49 -1.25 -0.37 1.85
C HIS A 49 -0.18 -1.45 1.73
N LYS A 50 1.01 -1.05 1.29
CA LYS A 50 2.21 -1.88 1.29
C LYS A 50 3.07 -1.47 2.48
N PRO A 51 3.49 -2.39 3.39
CA PRO A 51 4.26 -2.05 4.59
C PRO A 51 5.70 -1.66 4.22
N THR A 52 5.87 -0.45 3.72
CA THR A 52 7.15 0.06 3.19
C THR A 52 8.26 0.06 4.25
N LYS A 53 7.93 0.29 5.53
CA LYS A 53 8.91 0.23 6.64
C LYS A 53 9.54 -1.17 6.74
N ASP A 54 8.72 -2.22 6.65
CA ASP A 54 9.17 -3.61 6.74
C ASP A 54 9.98 -4.00 5.51
N LEU A 55 9.56 -3.54 4.32
CA LEU A 55 10.31 -3.73 3.08
C LEU A 55 11.70 -3.10 3.17
N VAL A 56 11.79 -1.86 3.66
CA VAL A 56 13.07 -1.17 3.84
C VAL A 56 13.92 -1.88 4.88
N ALA A 57 13.35 -2.28 6.03
CA ALA A 57 14.07 -3.00 7.08
C ALA A 57 14.68 -4.31 6.55
N LYS A 58 13.89 -5.11 5.82
CA LYS A 58 14.37 -6.35 5.20
C LYS A 58 15.45 -6.09 4.16
N THR A 59 15.30 -5.05 3.34
CA THR A 59 16.30 -4.66 2.33
C THR A 59 17.64 -4.29 3.02
N VAL A 60 17.58 -3.49 4.08
CA VAL A 60 18.78 -3.09 4.84
C VAL A 60 19.46 -4.30 5.49
N GLU A 61 18.67 -5.23 6.05
CA GLU A 61 19.19 -6.48 6.62
C GLU A 61 19.98 -7.29 5.59
N ILE A 62 19.44 -7.47 4.40
CA ILE A 62 20.09 -8.21 3.30
C ILE A 62 21.37 -7.50 2.86
N ILE A 63 21.33 -6.18 2.66
CA ILE A 63 22.51 -5.39 2.28
C ILE A 63 23.60 -5.49 3.35
N ALA A 64 23.23 -5.41 4.64
CA ALA A 64 24.17 -5.50 5.74
C ALA A 64 24.86 -6.88 5.81
N ALA A 65 24.14 -7.97 5.52
CA ALA A 65 24.73 -9.30 5.41
C ALA A 65 25.77 -9.36 4.29
N PHE A 66 25.45 -8.87 3.12
CA PHE A 66 26.37 -8.85 1.97
C PHE A 66 27.61 -7.98 2.23
N GLN A 67 27.48 -6.84 2.92
CA GLN A 67 28.62 -6.01 3.30
C GLN A 67 29.59 -6.71 4.26
N LYS A 68 29.09 -7.63 5.08
CA LYS A 68 29.90 -8.46 5.98
C LYS A 68 30.50 -9.70 5.29
N GLY A 69 30.15 -9.96 4.03
CA GLY A 69 30.51 -11.17 3.32
C GLY A 69 29.71 -12.42 3.76
N GLU A 70 28.57 -12.19 4.40
CA GLU A 70 27.63 -13.21 4.83
C GLU A 70 26.60 -13.49 3.72
N GLU A 71 25.94 -14.63 3.76
CA GLU A 71 24.81 -14.93 2.90
C GLU A 71 23.59 -14.10 3.33
N ALA A 72 22.64 -13.86 2.39
CA ALA A 72 21.37 -13.26 2.73
C ALA A 72 20.61 -14.13 3.75
N PRO A 73 19.81 -13.55 4.63
CA PRO A 73 18.91 -14.32 5.50
C PRO A 73 18.09 -15.32 4.69
N ALA A 74 17.72 -16.44 5.30
CA ALA A 74 16.91 -17.45 4.61
C ALA A 74 15.57 -16.84 4.15
N ALA A 75 15.23 -16.99 2.87
CA ALA A 75 13.94 -16.63 2.33
C ALA A 75 12.93 -17.76 2.57
N GLU A 76 11.68 -17.42 2.79
CA GLU A 76 10.61 -18.40 2.99
C GLU A 76 10.12 -19.00 1.67
N GLU A 77 10.27 -18.24 0.58
CA GLU A 77 9.80 -18.60 -0.75
C GLU A 77 10.90 -18.40 -1.80
N SER A 78 10.73 -19.06 -2.94
CA SER A 78 11.56 -18.83 -4.13
C SER A 78 10.71 -18.96 -5.39
N GLU A 79 11.12 -18.22 -6.43
CA GLU A 79 10.49 -18.29 -7.75
C GLU A 79 11.56 -18.50 -8.82
N ASN A 80 11.29 -19.45 -9.75
CA ASN A 80 12.20 -19.75 -10.84
C ASN A 80 12.06 -18.71 -11.96
N ASN A 81 13.13 -17.98 -12.25
CA ASN A 81 13.16 -16.97 -13.32
C ASN A 81 13.51 -17.54 -14.71
N GLY A 82 13.53 -18.87 -14.84
CA GLY A 82 13.92 -19.57 -16.06
C GLY A 82 15.41 -19.95 -16.12
N VAL A 83 16.22 -19.52 -15.14
CA VAL A 83 17.65 -19.79 -15.03
C VAL A 83 18.03 -20.33 -13.66
N ILE A 84 17.54 -19.69 -12.61
CA ILE A 84 17.80 -20.03 -11.20
C ILE A 84 16.53 -19.83 -10.36
N ASP A 85 16.48 -20.44 -9.19
CA ASP A 85 15.50 -20.14 -8.16
C ASP A 85 15.94 -18.88 -7.41
N VAL A 86 15.13 -17.82 -7.51
CA VAL A 86 15.39 -16.52 -6.87
C VAL A 86 14.66 -16.51 -5.53
N PRO A 87 15.39 -16.27 -4.41
CA PRO A 87 14.74 -16.16 -3.10
C PRO A 87 13.82 -14.94 -3.03
N ILE A 88 12.63 -15.11 -2.44
CA ILE A 88 11.61 -14.07 -2.30
C ILE A 88 11.37 -13.78 -0.83
N TYR A 89 11.36 -12.51 -0.48
CA TYR A 89 10.95 -11.98 0.82
C TYR A 89 9.63 -11.24 0.62
N ALA A 90 8.54 -12.01 0.57
CA ALA A 90 7.21 -11.47 0.37
C ALA A 90 6.74 -10.70 1.61
N LEU A 91 6.03 -9.59 1.39
CA LEU A 91 5.31 -8.86 2.43
C LEU A 91 3.84 -8.80 2.02
N ASP A 92 2.94 -9.10 2.94
CA ASP A 92 1.52 -9.10 2.67
C ASP A 92 0.98 -7.68 2.51
N PRO A 93 0.34 -7.36 1.39
CA PRO A 93 -0.36 -6.11 1.23
C PRO A 93 -1.63 -6.09 2.08
N ILE A 94 -2.01 -4.92 2.58
CA ILE A 94 -3.16 -4.74 3.45
C ILE A 94 -4.22 -3.90 2.74
N VAL A 95 -5.43 -4.43 2.59
CA VAL A 95 -6.55 -3.64 2.07
C VAL A 95 -7.06 -2.70 3.15
N VAL A 96 -7.04 -1.41 2.85
CA VAL A 96 -7.52 -0.34 3.73
C VAL A 96 -8.89 0.13 3.27
N THR A 97 -9.81 0.17 4.21
CA THR A 97 -11.17 0.71 4.05
C THR A 97 -11.47 1.64 5.23
N GLU A 98 -12.58 2.37 5.19
CA GLU A 98 -13.05 3.16 6.33
C GLU A 98 -13.14 2.32 7.62
N ALA A 99 -13.57 1.06 7.51
CA ALA A 99 -13.82 0.19 8.67
C ALA A 99 -12.54 -0.24 9.42
N ASN A 100 -11.37 -0.21 8.78
CA ASN A 100 -10.12 -0.71 9.38
C ASN A 100 -8.95 0.30 9.33
N ALA A 101 -9.15 1.48 8.78
CA ALA A 101 -8.09 2.48 8.61
C ALA A 101 -7.46 2.90 9.95
N GLU A 102 -8.26 3.11 11.01
CA GLU A 102 -7.76 3.46 12.34
C GLU A 102 -6.84 2.38 12.92
N GLU A 103 -7.25 1.11 12.80
CA GLU A 103 -6.47 -0.03 13.30
C GLU A 103 -5.15 -0.17 12.53
N ILE A 104 -5.20 -0.09 11.20
CA ILE A 104 -4.02 -0.24 10.34
C ILE A 104 -3.00 0.87 10.57
N PHE A 105 -3.46 2.10 10.81
CA PHE A 105 -2.59 3.26 11.01
C PHE A 105 -2.37 3.63 12.48
N ALA A 106 -2.79 2.79 13.44
CA ALA A 106 -2.66 3.08 14.87
C ALA A 106 -1.22 3.40 15.32
N GLU A 107 -0.21 2.81 14.67
CA GLU A 107 1.22 3.05 14.95
C GLU A 107 1.85 4.10 14.02
N ASP A 108 1.06 4.71 13.13
CA ASP A 108 1.49 5.78 12.21
C ASP A 108 0.74 7.08 12.51
N PRO A 109 1.25 7.91 13.44
CA PRO A 109 0.55 9.13 13.89
C PRO A 109 0.29 10.13 12.75
N ASP A 110 1.15 10.17 11.74
CA ASP A 110 0.98 11.07 10.59
C ASP A 110 -0.23 10.65 9.74
N ARG A 111 -0.43 9.35 9.57
CA ARG A 111 -1.57 8.81 8.84
C ARG A 111 -2.84 8.81 9.68
N LEU A 112 -2.73 8.52 10.97
CA LEU A 112 -3.87 8.57 11.88
C LEU A 112 -4.46 9.98 11.94
N ALA A 113 -3.63 11.01 11.97
CA ALA A 113 -4.07 12.40 11.94
C ALA A 113 -4.87 12.78 10.67
N LEU A 114 -4.74 12.04 9.56
CA LEU A 114 -5.55 12.26 8.36
C LEU A 114 -7.01 11.83 8.52
N LEU A 115 -7.31 11.01 9.53
CA LEU A 115 -8.65 10.53 9.83
C LEU A 115 -9.39 11.48 10.78
N GLU A 116 -8.71 12.42 11.41
CA GLU A 116 -9.30 13.34 12.39
C GLU A 116 -9.79 14.67 11.78
N GLY A 117 -9.46 14.95 10.54
CA GLY A 117 -9.69 16.24 9.93
C GLY A 117 -10.20 16.26 8.57
#